data_f46b2409cd57d6b68a8b22bf9c66d360
#
_entry.id   f46b2409cd57d6b68a8b22bf9c66d360
#
_cell.length_a   1.000
_cell.length_b   1.000
_cell.length_c   1.000
_cell.angle_alpha   90.00
_cell.angle_beta   90.00
_cell.angle_gamma   90.00
#
_symmetry.space_group_name_H-M   'P 1'
#
loop_
_entity.id
_entity.type
_entity.pdbx_description
1 polymer ?
#
loop_
_entity_poly.entity_id
_entity_poly.type
_entity_poly.pdbx_seq_one_letter_code
_entity_poly.pdbx_strand_id
1 'polypeptide(L)'
;MKHTEIIKAIMRKEGITLADLALATGMAGPSGVSRRINRKNGTIMQTTDILDALGYEMVIRRAAKEPLAENEYVLYSRDYENED
;
A
#
# COMPACT_ATOMS: atom_id res chain seq x y z
N MET A 1 5.16 -4.57 -8.18
CA MET A 1 5.24 -3.22 -7.57
C MET A 1 5.56 -3.35 -6.10
N LYS A 2 6.34 -2.45 -5.54
CA LYS A 2 6.56 -2.41 -4.10
C LYS A 2 5.29 -1.94 -3.38
N HIS A 3 5.14 -2.33 -2.12
CA HIS A 3 3.97 -1.93 -1.33
C HIS A 3 3.77 -0.42 -1.26
N THR A 4 4.88 0.34 -1.19
CA THR A 4 4.81 1.81 -1.19
C THR A 4 4.24 2.35 -2.50
N GLU A 5 4.62 1.76 -3.62
CA GLU A 5 4.13 2.15 -4.93
C GLU A 5 2.64 1.84 -5.08
N ILE A 6 2.22 0.67 -4.57
CA ILE A 6 0.82 0.24 -4.61
C ILE A 6 -0.05 1.22 -3.81
N ILE A 7 0.37 1.54 -2.58
CA ILE A 7 -0.37 2.47 -1.73
C ILE A 7 -0.51 3.84 -2.40
N LYS A 8 0.60 4.35 -2.95
CA LYS A 8 0.58 5.65 -3.63
C LYS A 8 -0.29 5.64 -4.89
N ALA A 9 -0.28 4.54 -5.63
CA ALA A 9 -1.12 4.39 -6.82
C ALA A 9 -2.61 4.40 -6.46
N ILE A 10 -2.97 3.69 -5.39
CA ILE A 10 -4.34 3.65 -4.90
C ILE A 10 -4.79 5.04 -4.43
N MET A 11 -3.95 5.72 -3.65
CA MET A 11 -4.26 7.07 -3.16
C MET A 11 -4.52 8.02 -4.33
N ARG A 12 -3.68 7.96 -5.36
CA ARG A 12 -3.83 8.81 -6.55
C ARG A 12 -5.12 8.49 -7.28
N LYS A 13 -5.40 7.21 -7.47
CA LYS A 13 -6.60 6.75 -8.18
C LYS A 13 -7.88 7.15 -7.45
N GLU A 14 -7.89 7.00 -6.13
CA GLU A 14 -9.06 7.28 -5.30
C GLU A 14 -9.16 8.75 -4.87
N GLY A 15 -8.16 9.57 -5.18
CA GLY A 15 -8.14 10.97 -4.77
C GLY A 15 -7.99 11.17 -3.27
N ILE A 16 -7.29 10.26 -2.59
CA ILE A 16 -7.09 10.31 -1.15
C ILE A 16 -5.76 10.97 -0.84
N THR A 17 -5.78 11.96 0.04
CA THR A 17 -4.56 12.67 0.48
C THR A 17 -3.96 12.01 1.72
N LEU A 18 -2.71 12.38 2.04
CA LEU A 18 -2.07 11.93 3.27
C LEU A 18 -2.85 12.39 4.51
N ALA A 19 -3.42 13.60 4.46
CA ALA A 19 -4.25 14.12 5.57
C ALA A 19 -5.50 13.27 5.76
N ASP A 20 -6.16 12.89 4.67
CA ASP A 20 -7.35 12.01 4.72
C ASP A 20 -6.98 10.67 5.34
N LEU A 21 -5.85 10.12 4.94
CA LEU A 21 -5.40 8.81 5.43
C LEU A 21 -5.00 8.88 6.90
N ALA A 22 -4.41 9.99 7.34
CA ALA A 22 -4.09 10.20 8.76
C ALA A 22 -5.34 10.17 9.62
N LEU A 23 -6.41 10.82 9.19
CA LEU A 23 -7.69 10.80 9.89
C LEU A 23 -8.27 9.39 9.95
N ALA A 24 -8.25 8.68 8.84
CA ALA A 24 -8.81 7.33 8.76
C ALA A 24 -8.06 6.31 9.61
N THR A 25 -6.75 6.48 9.76
CA THR A 25 -5.91 5.54 10.53
C THR A 25 -5.67 5.97 11.97
N GLY A 26 -6.15 7.15 12.36
CA GLY A 26 -5.91 7.69 13.71
C GLY A 26 -4.49 8.14 13.96
N MET A 27 -3.71 8.37 12.92
CA MET A 27 -2.34 8.86 13.06
C MET A 27 -2.30 10.37 13.34
N ALA A 28 -1.19 10.83 13.93
CA ALA A 28 -1.06 12.21 14.39
C ALA A 28 -1.00 13.25 13.26
N GLY A 29 -0.76 12.85 12.02
CA GLY A 29 -0.75 13.79 10.91
C GLY A 29 -0.16 13.19 9.64
N PRO A 30 -0.15 13.97 8.54
CA PRO A 30 0.32 13.48 7.24
C PRO A 30 1.77 12.99 7.25
N SER A 31 2.64 13.61 8.02
CA SER A 31 4.05 13.20 8.09
C SER A 31 4.23 11.83 8.71
N GLY A 32 3.42 11.48 9.71
CA GLY A 32 3.43 10.15 10.33
C GLY A 32 3.00 9.07 9.36
N VAL A 33 1.96 9.35 8.58
CA VAL A 33 1.47 8.44 7.54
C VAL A 33 2.53 8.27 6.45
N SER A 34 3.12 9.37 5.98
CA SER A 34 4.15 9.35 4.95
C SER A 34 5.35 8.49 5.37
N ARG A 35 5.80 8.65 6.62
CA ARG A 35 6.89 7.82 7.15
C ARG A 35 6.54 6.35 7.16
N ARG A 36 5.31 6.02 7.54
CA ARG A 36 4.85 4.63 7.60
C ARG A 36 4.74 4.02 6.22
N ILE A 37 4.21 4.75 5.25
CA ILE A 37 4.11 4.30 3.85
C ILE A 37 5.50 4.06 3.26
N ASN A 38 6.44 4.96 3.52
CA ASN A 38 7.77 4.91 2.92
C ASN A 38 8.77 4.06 3.70
N ARG A 39 8.34 3.42 4.79
CA ARG A 39 9.22 2.56 5.56
C ARG A 39 9.66 1.37 4.73
N LYS A 40 10.97 1.18 4.63
CA LYS A 40 11.58 0.15 3.80
C LYS A 40 11.13 -1.26 4.17
N ASN A 41 11.02 -1.52 5.47
CA ASN A 41 10.62 -2.81 6.01
C ASN A 41 9.28 -2.68 6.76
N GLY A 42 8.27 -2.16 6.08
CA GLY A 42 6.94 -2.08 6.65
C GLY A 42 6.41 -3.46 7.02
N THR A 43 5.76 -3.58 8.18
CA THR A 43 5.18 -4.85 8.59
C THR A 43 3.91 -5.13 7.79
N ILE A 44 3.55 -6.41 7.70
CA ILE A 44 2.30 -6.81 7.05
C ILE A 44 1.12 -6.13 7.74
N MET A 45 1.14 -6.08 9.08
CA MET A 45 0.07 -5.45 9.85
C MET A 45 -0.08 -3.97 9.51
N GLN A 46 1.02 -3.23 9.46
CA GLN A 46 0.98 -1.80 9.11
C GLN A 46 0.49 -1.58 7.70
N THR A 47 0.94 -2.40 6.76
CA THR A 47 0.53 -2.31 5.36
C THR A 47 -0.96 -2.63 5.21
N THR A 48 -1.45 -3.67 5.86
CA THR A 48 -2.86 -4.04 5.79
C THR A 48 -3.76 -3.02 6.46
N ASP A 49 -3.30 -2.38 7.54
CA ASP A 49 -4.05 -1.31 8.19
C ASP A 49 -4.26 -0.12 7.23
N ILE A 50 -3.21 0.25 6.52
CA ILE A 50 -3.28 1.33 5.53
C ILE A 50 -4.20 0.95 4.38
N LEU A 51 -4.04 -0.26 3.84
CA LEU A 51 -4.89 -0.75 2.76
C LEU A 51 -6.36 -0.80 3.17
N ASP A 52 -6.63 -1.26 4.39
CA ASP A 52 -8.00 -1.30 4.93
C ASP A 52 -8.61 0.10 4.98
N ALA A 53 -7.84 1.08 5.43
CA ALA A 53 -8.30 2.47 5.45
C ALA A 53 -8.58 3.01 4.04
N LEU A 54 -7.92 2.47 3.02
CA LEU A 54 -8.14 2.83 1.62
C LEU A 54 -9.30 2.05 0.97
N GLY A 55 -9.89 1.10 1.69
CA GLY A 55 -10.95 0.26 1.17
C GLY A 55 -10.44 -0.95 0.37
N TYR A 56 -9.20 -1.33 0.59
CA TYR A 56 -8.57 -2.46 -0.09
C TYR A 56 -8.23 -3.56 0.92
N GLU A 57 -8.08 -4.77 0.44
CA GLU A 57 -7.67 -5.91 1.26
C GLU A 57 -6.49 -6.62 0.60
N MET A 58 -5.70 -7.32 1.42
CA MET A 58 -4.59 -8.12 0.93
C MET A 58 -5.05 -9.56 0.80
N VAL A 59 -4.87 -10.14 -0.38
CA VAL A 59 -5.30 -11.51 -0.70
C VAL A 59 -4.09 -12.33 -1.13
N ILE A 60 -4.02 -13.55 -0.66
CA ILE A 60 -2.99 -14.51 -1.11
C ILE A 60 -3.67 -15.49 -2.06
N ARG A 61 -3.13 -15.60 -3.26
CA ARG A 61 -3.66 -16.50 -4.27
C ARG A 61 -2.51 -17.21 -4.97
N ARG A 62 -2.85 -18.33 -5.61
CA ARG A 62 -1.88 -19.01 -6.47
C ARG A 62 -1.48 -18.07 -7.60
N ALA A 63 -0.18 -18.04 -7.95
CA ALA A 63 0.28 -17.21 -9.05
C ALA A 63 -0.49 -17.57 -10.33
N ALA A 64 -0.96 -16.54 -11.01
CA ALA A 64 -1.77 -16.71 -12.21
C ALA A 64 -1.10 -15.97 -13.37
N LYS A 65 -1.43 -16.39 -14.60
CA LYS A 65 -0.95 -15.75 -15.82
C LYS A 65 -1.94 -14.75 -16.39
N GLU A 66 -3.14 -14.70 -15.84
CA GLU A 66 -4.17 -13.78 -16.30
C GLU A 66 -3.80 -12.35 -15.98
N PRO A 67 -4.22 -11.39 -16.84
CA PRO A 67 -4.03 -9.98 -16.52
C PRO A 67 -4.73 -9.62 -15.22
N LEU A 68 -4.17 -8.64 -14.49
CA LEU A 68 -4.78 -8.13 -13.29
C LEU A 68 -6.07 -7.37 -13.62
N ALA A 69 -7.05 -7.45 -12.73
CA ALA A 69 -8.24 -6.62 -12.83
C ALA A 69 -7.86 -5.16 -12.52
N GLU A 70 -8.77 -4.24 -12.84
CA GLU A 70 -8.52 -2.80 -12.73
C GLU A 70 -8.06 -2.35 -11.34
N ASN A 71 -8.59 -2.97 -10.30
CA ASN A 71 -8.29 -2.61 -8.92
C ASN A 71 -7.36 -3.62 -8.23
N GLU A 72 -6.61 -4.39 -9.01
CA GLU A 72 -5.68 -5.36 -8.46
C GLU A 72 -4.23 -4.96 -8.71
N TYR A 73 -3.39 -5.24 -7.73
CA TYR A 73 -1.95 -4.95 -7.77
C TYR A 73 -1.19 -6.18 -7.31
N VAL A 74 0.00 -6.39 -7.87
CA VAL A 74 0.83 -7.52 -7.51
C VAL A 74 2.19 -7.03 -7.06
N LEU A 75 2.72 -7.62 -5.99
CA LEU A 75 4.09 -7.42 -5.58
C LEU A 75 4.81 -8.77 -5.54
N TYR A 76 6.07 -8.75 -5.87
CA TYR A 76 6.92 -9.94 -5.89
C TYR A 76 8.17 -9.67 -5.07
N SER A 77 8.81 -10.73 -4.59
CA SER A 77 10.08 -10.57 -3.86
C SER A 77 11.13 -9.85 -4.72
N ARG A 78 11.14 -10.09 -6.02
CA ARG A 78 12.08 -9.42 -6.93
C ARG A 78 11.92 -7.90 -6.98
N ASP A 79 10.75 -7.38 -6.61
CA ASP A 79 10.52 -5.93 -6.57
C ASP A 79 11.37 -5.26 -5.49
N TYR A 80 11.90 -6.03 -4.55
CA TYR A 80 12.70 -5.56 -3.43
C TYR A 80 14.18 -5.93 -3.52
N GLU A 81 14.58 -6.66 -4.56
CA GLU A 81 15.93 -7.24 -4.65
C GLU A 81 17.06 -6.22 -4.70
N ASN A 82 16.82 -5.03 -5.24
CA ASN A 82 17.84 -3.99 -5.39
C ASN A 82 17.66 -2.84 -4.40
N GLU A 83 16.99 -3.08 -3.29
CA GLU A 83 16.87 -2.09 -2.23
C GLU A 83 18.10 -2.09 -1.33
N ASP A 84 18.70 -0.94 -1.19
CA ASP A 84 19.81 -0.73 -0.26
C ASP A 84 19.31 -0.29 1.11
#